data_db435939d0158224d5b73f8612f27f68
#
_entry.id   db435939d0158224d5b73f8612f27f68
#
_cell.length_a   1.000
_cell.length_b   1.000
_cell.length_c   1.000
_cell.angle_alpha   90.00
_cell.angle_beta   90.00
_cell.angle_gamma   90.00
#
_symmetry.space_group_name_H-M   'P 1'
#
loop_
_entity.id
_entity.type
_entity.pdbx_description
1 polymer ?
#
loop_
_entity_poly.entity_id
_entity_poly.type
_entity_poly.pdbx_seq_one_letter_code
_entity_poly.pdbx_strand_id
1 'polypeptide(L)'
;GRLAACFLDSLATLNYPAYGCGIRYRYGMFKQKIENGYQVEVPDNWLKEGNPFEIRREEYAKEVRFGGNIRFEKDPVTGKDKFIQENYESVMAVPYDMPVVGYGNHVVNTLRVWDAKPITDFKLDEFDRGNYHKAVEQENLAKLIVDVLYPNDNHYSGKELRLKQQYFFISASLQALIAKYKKKHGDIRKLYEKVVIQMNDTHPTVAVPELMRLLIDVEGLSWDEAWE
;
A
#
# COMPACT_ATOMS: atom_id res chain seq x y z
N GLY A 1 8.37 -5.76 12.48
CA GLY A 1 7.03 -6.39 12.65
C GLY A 1 6.58 -6.49 14.10
N ARG A 2 7.40 -7.02 15.00
CA ARG A 2 6.97 -7.22 16.40
C ARG A 2 6.61 -5.92 17.12
N LEU A 3 7.35 -4.84 16.89
CA LEU A 3 7.06 -3.55 17.53
C LEU A 3 5.67 -3.04 17.13
N ALA A 4 5.34 -3.04 15.85
CA ALA A 4 4.03 -2.63 15.35
C ALA A 4 2.90 -3.53 15.88
N ALA A 5 3.12 -4.85 15.96
CA ALA A 5 2.16 -5.79 16.54
C ALA A 5 1.85 -5.46 18.00
N CYS A 6 2.87 -5.18 18.83
CA CYS A 6 2.69 -4.79 20.22
C CYS A 6 1.94 -3.46 20.36
N PHE A 7 2.23 -2.48 19.50
CA PHE A 7 1.47 -1.22 19.51
C PHE A 7 0.01 -1.41 19.15
N LEU A 8 -0.30 -2.22 18.14
CA LEU A 8 -1.69 -2.48 17.75
C LEU A 8 -2.47 -3.18 18.86
N ASP A 9 -1.88 -4.18 19.53
CA ASP A 9 -2.48 -4.85 20.68
C ASP A 9 -2.71 -3.88 21.84
N SER A 10 -1.75 -3.02 22.15
CA SER A 10 -1.84 -2.01 23.21
C SER A 10 -2.93 -0.99 22.91
N LEU A 11 -3.00 -0.48 21.67
CA LEU A 11 -4.02 0.48 21.25
C LEU A 11 -5.43 -0.12 21.37
N ALA A 12 -5.61 -1.37 20.92
CA ALA A 12 -6.90 -2.05 21.06
C ALA A 12 -7.26 -2.26 22.55
N THR A 13 -6.32 -2.67 23.38
CA THR A 13 -6.53 -2.90 24.82
C THR A 13 -6.85 -1.60 25.57
N LEU A 14 -6.27 -0.47 25.14
CA LEU A 14 -6.51 0.86 25.71
C LEU A 14 -7.72 1.60 25.11
N ASN A 15 -8.53 0.94 24.30
CA ASN A 15 -9.72 1.52 23.64
C ASN A 15 -9.41 2.63 22.60
N TYR A 16 -8.21 2.69 22.05
CA TYR A 16 -7.92 3.62 20.97
C TYR A 16 -8.37 3.06 19.62
N PRO A 17 -9.13 3.83 18.82
CA PRO A 17 -9.43 3.44 17.44
C PRO A 17 -8.17 3.55 16.58
N ALA A 18 -7.66 2.44 16.08
CA ALA A 18 -6.42 2.40 15.33
C ALA A 18 -6.51 1.48 14.10
N TYR A 19 -5.74 1.84 13.08
CA TYR A 19 -5.50 1.03 11.90
C TYR A 19 -4.00 0.83 11.73
N GLY A 20 -3.56 -0.43 11.59
CA GLY A 20 -2.24 -0.73 11.05
C GLY A 20 -2.32 -0.82 9.54
N CYS A 21 -1.26 -0.34 8.84
CA CYS A 21 -1.16 -0.44 7.39
C CYS A 21 0.22 -0.98 7.00
N GLY A 22 0.26 -1.84 5.99
CA GLY A 22 1.52 -2.40 5.49
C GLY A 22 1.32 -3.20 4.21
N ILE A 23 2.37 -3.91 3.80
CA ILE A 23 2.33 -4.81 2.63
C ILE A 23 2.07 -6.24 3.11
N ARG A 24 1.24 -6.97 2.36
CA ARG A 24 1.04 -8.41 2.51
C ARG A 24 2.14 -9.14 1.74
N TYR A 25 3.33 -9.24 2.34
CA TYR A 25 4.45 -9.92 1.69
C TYR A 25 4.12 -11.41 1.48
N ARG A 26 4.42 -11.93 0.30
CA ARG A 26 4.22 -13.36 -0.03
C ARG A 26 5.15 -14.25 0.74
N TYR A 27 6.38 -13.79 0.93
CA TYR A 27 7.37 -14.50 1.72
C TYR A 27 7.59 -13.76 3.03
N GLY A 28 7.65 -14.53 4.13
CA GLY A 28 8.09 -14.01 5.43
C GLY A 28 9.55 -13.55 5.37
N MET A 29 10.06 -13.02 6.47
CA MET A 29 11.43 -12.51 6.52
C MET A 29 12.42 -13.60 6.08
N PHE A 30 12.39 -14.76 6.69
CA PHE A 30 13.03 -16.02 6.29
C PHE A 30 12.55 -17.17 7.17
N LYS A 31 12.67 -18.38 6.65
CA LYS A 31 12.56 -19.60 7.45
C LYS A 31 13.95 -20.05 7.87
N GLN A 32 14.14 -20.25 9.16
CA GLN A 32 15.39 -20.71 9.72
C GLN A 32 15.53 -22.21 9.57
N LYS A 33 16.68 -22.66 9.04
CA LYS A 33 17.12 -24.05 9.07
C LYS A 33 18.44 -24.16 9.81
N ILE A 34 18.72 -25.31 10.36
CA ILE A 34 20.03 -25.64 10.94
C ILE A 34 20.67 -26.72 10.06
N GLU A 35 21.80 -26.39 9.47
CA GLU A 35 22.57 -27.30 8.63
C GLU A 35 24.02 -27.33 9.15
N ASN A 36 24.56 -28.54 9.46
CA ASN A 36 25.91 -28.72 10.02
C ASN A 36 26.18 -27.87 11.29
N GLY A 37 25.14 -27.61 12.10
CA GLY A 37 25.25 -26.79 13.31
C GLY A 37 25.16 -25.28 13.08
N TYR A 38 24.98 -24.82 11.85
CA TYR A 38 24.87 -23.40 11.50
C TYR A 38 23.46 -23.06 11.04
N GLN A 39 23.03 -21.82 11.31
CA GLN A 39 21.79 -21.28 10.78
C GLN A 39 21.92 -21.03 9.26
N VAL A 40 20.93 -21.50 8.52
CA VAL A 40 20.74 -21.20 7.09
C VAL A 40 19.36 -20.58 6.90
N GLU A 41 19.31 -19.44 6.22
CA GLU A 41 18.09 -18.71 5.91
C GLU A 41 17.56 -19.18 4.54
N VAL A 42 16.28 -19.56 4.52
CA VAL A 42 15.59 -19.97 3.28
C VAL A 42 14.26 -19.21 3.15
N PRO A 43 13.71 -19.11 1.94
CA PRO A 43 12.42 -18.44 1.72
C PRO A 43 11.32 -19.05 2.60
N ASP A 44 10.57 -18.19 3.30
CA ASP A 44 9.43 -18.58 4.13
C ASP A 44 8.13 -18.36 3.37
N ASN A 45 7.62 -19.41 2.72
CA ASN A 45 6.33 -19.38 2.02
C ASN A 45 5.18 -19.58 3.03
N TRP A 46 5.02 -18.64 3.94
CA TRP A 46 4.05 -18.71 5.05
C TRP A 46 2.59 -18.69 4.62
N LEU A 47 2.30 -18.18 3.39
CA LEU A 47 0.95 -18.13 2.82
C LEU A 47 0.58 -19.38 2.02
N LYS A 48 1.43 -20.40 1.96
CA LYS A 48 1.20 -21.62 1.17
C LYS A 48 -0.12 -22.29 1.47
N GLU A 49 -0.49 -22.37 2.74
CA GLU A 49 -1.73 -22.99 3.21
C GLU A 49 -2.85 -21.94 3.48
N GLY A 50 -2.64 -20.69 3.06
CA GLY A 50 -3.52 -19.56 3.36
C GLY A 50 -3.32 -19.01 4.79
N ASN A 51 -4.10 -17.97 5.11
CA ASN A 51 -4.13 -17.37 6.45
C ASN A 51 -5.57 -17.22 6.93
N PRO A 52 -6.02 -18.00 7.92
CA PRO A 52 -7.41 -17.99 8.37
C PRO A 52 -7.80 -16.69 9.10
N PHE A 53 -6.83 -15.85 9.50
CA PHE A 53 -7.08 -14.60 10.23
C PHE A 53 -7.29 -13.40 9.33
N GLU A 54 -7.11 -13.53 8.01
CA GLU A 54 -7.28 -12.43 7.08
C GLU A 54 -8.56 -12.52 6.27
N ILE A 55 -9.16 -11.37 6.01
CA ILE A 55 -10.36 -11.23 5.17
C ILE A 55 -10.00 -10.35 3.97
N ARG A 56 -10.10 -10.89 2.77
CA ARG A 56 -9.92 -10.13 1.53
C ARG A 56 -11.08 -9.15 1.36
N ARG A 57 -10.77 -7.89 1.07
CA ARG A 57 -11.73 -6.78 0.95
C ARG A 57 -11.61 -6.09 -0.41
N GLU A 58 -12.00 -6.80 -1.45
CA GLU A 58 -11.84 -6.35 -2.84
C GLU A 58 -12.61 -5.07 -3.14
N GLU A 59 -13.72 -4.84 -2.44
CA GLU A 59 -14.52 -3.62 -2.54
C GLU A 59 -13.80 -2.33 -2.12
N TYR A 60 -12.65 -2.46 -1.45
CA TYR A 60 -11.79 -1.33 -1.05
C TYR A 60 -10.49 -1.26 -1.86
N ALA A 61 -10.39 -1.99 -2.95
CA ALA A 61 -9.22 -1.94 -3.82
C ALA A 61 -8.92 -0.52 -4.32
N LYS A 62 -7.64 -0.21 -4.53
CA LYS A 62 -7.14 1.10 -4.98
C LYS A 62 -6.12 0.92 -6.09
N GLU A 63 -6.25 1.71 -7.16
CA GLU A 63 -5.20 1.80 -8.17
C GLU A 63 -4.02 2.59 -7.62
N VAL A 64 -2.81 2.06 -7.77
CA VAL A 64 -1.56 2.77 -7.47
C VAL A 64 -0.74 2.89 -8.74
N ARG A 65 -0.33 4.11 -9.08
CA ARG A 65 0.36 4.47 -10.32
C ARG A 65 1.81 4.82 -10.04
N PHE A 66 2.71 4.36 -10.89
CA PHE A 66 4.15 4.58 -10.78
C PHE A 66 4.70 5.27 -12.03
N GLY A 67 5.58 6.25 -11.81
CA GLY A 67 6.28 6.93 -12.89
C GLY A 67 5.35 7.71 -13.83
N GLY A 68 5.73 7.73 -15.11
CA GLY A 68 5.02 8.49 -16.13
C GLY A 68 5.41 9.96 -16.17
N ASN A 69 4.59 10.74 -16.87
CA ASN A 69 4.76 12.18 -17.07
C ASN A 69 3.54 12.93 -16.55
N ILE A 70 3.73 14.14 -16.09
CA ILE A 70 2.64 15.02 -15.67
C ILE A 70 2.39 16.04 -16.78
N ARG A 71 1.15 16.10 -17.25
CA ARG A 71 0.65 17.11 -18.17
C ARG A 71 -0.30 18.05 -17.41
N PHE A 72 -0.17 19.32 -17.70
CA PHE A 72 -1.02 20.37 -17.12
C PHE A 72 -2.13 20.71 -18.10
N GLU A 73 -3.36 20.72 -17.63
CA GLU A 73 -4.53 21.24 -18.35
C GLU A 73 -5.28 22.23 -17.46
N LYS A 74 -5.91 23.19 -18.09
CA LYS A 74 -6.87 24.04 -17.36
C LYS A 74 -8.24 23.38 -17.35
N ASP A 75 -8.79 23.22 -16.15
CA ASP A 75 -10.17 22.78 -16.01
C ASP A 75 -11.11 23.82 -16.67
N PRO A 76 -11.93 23.44 -17.66
CA PRO A 76 -12.73 24.38 -18.43
C PRO A 76 -13.85 25.03 -17.60
N VAL A 77 -14.22 24.47 -16.47
CA VAL A 77 -15.30 24.95 -15.60
C VAL A 77 -14.75 25.87 -14.51
N THR A 78 -13.67 25.45 -13.85
CA THR A 78 -13.11 26.15 -12.67
C THR A 78 -11.96 27.07 -13.03
N GLY A 79 -11.33 26.93 -14.23
CA GLY A 79 -10.12 27.63 -14.64
C GLY A 79 -8.84 27.24 -13.87
N LYS A 80 -8.93 26.30 -12.93
CA LYS A 80 -7.79 25.81 -12.15
C LYS A 80 -6.93 24.84 -12.97
N ASP A 81 -5.65 24.78 -12.63
CA ASP A 81 -4.75 23.80 -13.23
C ASP A 81 -5.11 22.40 -12.74
N LYS A 82 -5.25 21.47 -13.69
CA LYS A 82 -5.49 20.05 -13.46
C LYS A 82 -4.26 19.27 -13.87
N PHE A 83 -3.78 18.41 -12.98
CA PHE A 83 -2.63 17.54 -13.20
C PHE A 83 -3.09 16.18 -13.74
N ILE A 84 -2.58 15.81 -14.91
CA ILE A 84 -2.91 14.54 -15.55
C ILE A 84 -1.62 13.71 -15.64
N GLN A 85 -1.64 12.55 -15.01
CA GLN A 85 -0.54 11.58 -15.11
C GLN A 85 -0.76 10.70 -16.34
N GLU A 86 0.24 10.62 -17.22
CA GLU A 86 0.24 9.85 -18.45
C GLU A 86 1.44 8.90 -18.50
N ASN A 87 1.34 7.83 -19.31
CA ASN A 87 2.42 6.86 -19.53
C ASN A 87 2.97 6.23 -18.23
N TYR A 88 2.10 5.99 -17.28
CA TYR A 88 2.43 5.37 -15.99
C TYR A 88 2.27 3.84 -16.04
N GLU A 89 3.01 3.15 -15.17
CA GLU A 89 2.71 1.78 -14.78
C GLU A 89 1.71 1.80 -13.62
N SER A 90 0.85 0.80 -13.50
CA SER A 90 -0.06 0.73 -12.37
C SER A 90 -0.38 -0.69 -11.93
N VAL A 91 -0.75 -0.82 -10.66
CA VAL A 91 -1.23 -2.07 -10.05
C VAL A 91 -2.49 -1.79 -9.23
N MET A 92 -3.30 -2.81 -9.06
CA MET A 92 -4.43 -2.77 -8.12
C MET A 92 -3.96 -3.23 -6.74
N ALA A 93 -4.02 -2.34 -5.76
CA ALA A 93 -3.81 -2.67 -4.36
C ALA A 93 -5.11 -3.23 -3.77
N VAL A 94 -5.10 -4.50 -3.38
CA VAL A 94 -6.24 -5.19 -2.78
C VAL A 94 -5.97 -5.41 -1.30
N PRO A 95 -6.80 -4.87 -0.39
CA PRO A 95 -6.56 -4.99 1.04
C PRO A 95 -7.03 -6.33 1.60
N TYR A 96 -6.27 -6.81 2.57
CA TYR A 96 -6.59 -7.90 3.47
C TYR A 96 -6.62 -7.37 4.90
N ASP A 97 -7.74 -7.55 5.57
CA ASP A 97 -7.97 -7.05 6.92
C ASP A 97 -7.83 -8.19 7.94
N MET A 98 -7.01 -7.95 8.96
CA MET A 98 -6.87 -8.85 10.11
C MET A 98 -7.38 -8.14 11.36
N PRO A 99 -8.27 -8.79 12.17
CA PRO A 99 -8.76 -8.22 13.41
C PRO A 99 -7.66 -8.21 14.49
N VAL A 100 -7.56 -7.10 15.21
CA VAL A 100 -6.70 -6.95 16.38
C VAL A 100 -7.61 -6.71 17.60
N VAL A 101 -7.73 -7.71 18.43
CA VAL A 101 -8.70 -7.73 19.54
C VAL A 101 -8.07 -7.16 20.82
N GLY A 102 -8.74 -6.23 21.48
CA GLY A 102 -8.33 -5.70 22.78
C GLY A 102 -8.50 -6.72 23.91
N TYR A 103 -7.61 -6.69 24.88
CA TYR A 103 -7.71 -7.54 26.07
C TYR A 103 -8.74 -7.00 27.06
N GLY A 104 -9.67 -7.83 27.48
CA GLY A 104 -10.69 -7.50 28.49
C GLY A 104 -11.71 -6.44 28.08
N ASN A 105 -11.87 -6.16 26.81
CA ASN A 105 -12.85 -5.21 26.28
C ASN A 105 -13.46 -5.72 24.95
N HIS A 106 -14.29 -4.89 24.30
CA HIS A 106 -14.98 -5.24 23.05
C HIS A 106 -14.39 -4.53 21.81
N VAL A 107 -13.18 -3.96 21.92
CA VAL A 107 -12.54 -3.26 20.81
C VAL A 107 -11.92 -4.27 19.85
N VAL A 108 -12.19 -4.07 18.58
CA VAL A 108 -11.54 -4.79 17.47
C VAL A 108 -11.00 -3.76 16.49
N ASN A 109 -9.69 -3.56 16.52
CA ASN A 109 -8.99 -2.73 15.55
C ASN A 109 -8.63 -3.55 14.29
N THR A 110 -8.12 -2.92 13.26
CA THR A 110 -7.81 -3.55 11.99
C THR A 110 -6.33 -3.38 11.64
N LEU A 111 -5.66 -4.48 11.35
CA LEU A 111 -4.42 -4.46 10.58
C LEU A 111 -4.77 -4.71 9.11
N ARG A 112 -4.60 -3.70 8.27
CA ARG A 112 -4.81 -3.77 6.82
C ARG A 112 -3.48 -3.93 6.11
N VAL A 113 -3.32 -5.03 5.39
CA VAL A 113 -2.16 -5.28 4.55
C VAL A 113 -2.57 -5.38 3.10
N TRP A 114 -1.75 -4.78 2.21
CA TRP A 114 -2.05 -4.65 0.80
C TRP A 114 -1.34 -5.69 -0.04
N ASP A 115 -2.09 -6.45 -0.83
CA ASP A 115 -1.59 -7.31 -1.91
C ASP A 115 -1.69 -6.56 -3.24
N ALA A 116 -0.76 -6.81 -4.15
CA ALA A 116 -0.78 -6.23 -5.49
C ALA A 116 -1.32 -7.22 -6.52
N LYS A 117 -2.21 -6.72 -7.38
CA LYS A 117 -2.80 -7.47 -8.50
C LYS A 117 -2.56 -6.72 -9.80
N PRO A 118 -2.44 -7.42 -10.94
CA PRO A 118 -2.44 -6.76 -12.24
C PRO A 118 -3.75 -6.00 -12.46
N ILE A 119 -3.69 -4.88 -13.20
CA ILE A 119 -4.88 -4.12 -13.58
C ILE A 119 -5.57 -4.75 -14.81
N THR A 120 -4.76 -5.30 -15.71
CA THR A 120 -5.25 -5.98 -16.90
C THR A 120 -5.21 -7.48 -16.72
N ASP A 121 -6.18 -8.17 -17.29
CA ASP A 121 -6.17 -9.62 -17.37
C ASP A 121 -4.99 -10.12 -18.21
N PHE A 122 -4.70 -11.41 -18.08
CA PHE A 122 -3.67 -12.09 -18.86
C PHE A 122 -3.85 -11.84 -20.36
N LYS A 123 -2.77 -11.40 -21.05
CA LYS A 123 -2.81 -11.06 -22.47
C LYS A 123 -2.66 -12.33 -23.33
N LEU A 124 -3.75 -13.06 -23.51
CA LEU A 124 -3.76 -14.31 -24.26
C LEU A 124 -3.27 -14.12 -25.70
N ASP A 125 -3.60 -13.02 -26.35
CA ASP A 125 -3.18 -12.70 -27.72
C ASP A 125 -1.65 -12.54 -27.85
N GLU A 126 -0.99 -11.96 -26.85
CA GLU A 126 0.46 -11.88 -26.80
C GLU A 126 1.09 -13.26 -26.55
N PHE A 127 0.47 -14.05 -25.69
CA PHE A 127 0.92 -15.42 -25.43
C PHE A 127 0.85 -16.30 -26.68
N ASP A 128 -0.25 -16.25 -27.43
CA ASP A 128 -0.47 -17.01 -28.66
C ASP A 128 0.51 -16.60 -29.79
N ARG A 129 0.98 -15.34 -29.76
CA ARG A 129 2.04 -14.84 -30.67
C ARG A 129 3.46 -15.22 -30.25
N GLY A 130 3.63 -15.94 -29.13
CA GLY A 130 4.93 -16.32 -28.58
C GLY A 130 5.61 -15.22 -27.75
N ASN A 131 4.94 -14.10 -27.46
CA ASN A 131 5.44 -12.99 -26.66
C ASN A 131 5.21 -13.25 -25.16
N TYR A 132 5.71 -14.36 -24.64
CA TYR A 132 5.41 -14.83 -23.28
C TYR A 132 5.75 -13.83 -22.18
N HIS A 133 6.88 -13.12 -22.29
CA HIS A 133 7.28 -12.11 -21.30
C HIS A 133 6.27 -10.95 -21.22
N LYS A 134 5.80 -10.50 -22.38
CA LYS A 134 4.82 -9.42 -22.48
C LYS A 134 3.44 -9.84 -21.98
N ALA A 135 3.09 -11.12 -22.19
CA ALA A 135 1.83 -11.67 -21.72
C ALA A 135 1.70 -11.66 -20.18
N VAL A 136 2.82 -11.80 -19.45
CA VAL A 136 2.87 -11.85 -17.96
C VAL A 136 3.50 -10.62 -17.32
N GLU A 137 3.79 -9.56 -18.07
CA GLU A 137 4.50 -8.38 -17.61
C GLU A 137 3.80 -7.71 -16.40
N GLN A 138 2.49 -7.50 -16.49
CA GLN A 138 1.68 -6.91 -15.43
C GLN A 138 1.61 -7.80 -14.18
N GLU A 139 1.51 -9.11 -14.36
CA GLU A 139 1.57 -10.05 -13.24
C GLU A 139 2.93 -10.00 -12.53
N ASN A 140 4.02 -9.93 -13.31
CA ASN A 140 5.36 -9.85 -12.75
C ASN A 140 5.59 -8.55 -11.98
N LEU A 141 5.12 -7.41 -12.49
CA LEU A 141 5.18 -6.13 -11.79
C LEU A 141 4.46 -6.22 -10.44
N ALA A 142 3.22 -6.70 -10.44
CA ALA A 142 2.43 -6.85 -9.22
C ALA A 142 3.12 -7.79 -8.22
N LYS A 143 3.63 -8.94 -8.68
CA LYS A 143 4.36 -9.90 -7.83
C LYS A 143 5.59 -9.28 -7.18
N LEU A 144 6.45 -8.62 -7.97
CA LEU A 144 7.69 -8.03 -7.47
C LEU A 144 7.47 -7.04 -6.32
N ILE A 145 6.38 -6.25 -6.39
CA ILE A 145 6.06 -5.25 -5.34
C ILE A 145 5.79 -5.91 -3.98
N VAL A 146 5.19 -7.10 -3.96
CA VAL A 146 4.74 -7.75 -2.71
C VAL A 146 5.45 -9.06 -2.38
N ASP A 147 6.42 -9.51 -3.18
CA ASP A 147 7.05 -10.80 -2.94
C ASP A 147 7.95 -10.78 -1.70
N VAL A 148 8.93 -9.88 -1.64
CA VAL A 148 10.01 -9.96 -0.66
C VAL A 148 10.17 -8.66 0.12
N LEU A 149 10.25 -8.77 1.44
CA LEU A 149 10.61 -7.70 2.36
C LEU A 149 12.11 -7.37 2.20
N TYR A 150 12.45 -6.10 2.09
CA TYR A 150 13.81 -5.59 1.96
C TYR A 150 14.62 -6.20 0.80
N PRO A 151 14.21 -6.00 -0.45
CA PRO A 151 15.05 -6.38 -1.58
C PRO A 151 16.40 -5.67 -1.49
N ASN A 152 17.45 -6.36 -1.98
CA ASN A 152 18.81 -5.81 -2.00
C ASN A 152 18.85 -4.52 -2.83
N ASP A 153 19.36 -3.43 -2.25
CA ASP A 153 19.43 -2.09 -2.85
C ASP A 153 20.85 -1.63 -3.19
N ASN A 154 21.79 -2.54 -3.31
CA ASN A 154 23.15 -2.26 -3.79
C ASN A 154 23.18 -1.86 -5.28
N HIS A 155 22.09 -2.06 -6.01
CA HIS A 155 21.91 -1.71 -7.41
C HIS A 155 20.65 -0.86 -7.63
N TYR A 156 20.61 -0.15 -8.75
CA TYR A 156 19.54 0.81 -9.04
C TYR A 156 18.13 0.18 -9.03
N SER A 157 17.97 -0.97 -9.68
CA SER A 157 16.67 -1.68 -9.73
C SER A 157 16.16 -2.09 -8.34
N GLY A 158 17.05 -2.42 -7.41
CA GLY A 158 16.66 -2.71 -6.02
C GLY A 158 16.20 -1.46 -5.27
N LYS A 159 16.86 -0.32 -5.48
CA LYS A 159 16.44 0.98 -4.92
C LYS A 159 15.07 1.38 -5.45
N GLU A 160 14.88 1.25 -6.76
CA GLU A 160 13.59 1.53 -7.41
C GLU A 160 12.47 0.63 -6.88
N LEU A 161 12.72 -0.67 -6.75
CA LEU A 161 11.73 -1.61 -6.21
C LEU A 161 11.37 -1.28 -4.76
N ARG A 162 12.35 -0.95 -3.93
CA ARG A 162 12.08 -0.51 -2.53
C ARG A 162 11.23 0.76 -2.49
N LEU A 163 11.50 1.72 -3.36
CA LEU A 163 10.68 2.94 -3.45
C LEU A 163 9.26 2.62 -3.93
N LYS A 164 9.11 1.74 -4.94
CA LYS A 164 7.80 1.26 -5.42
C LYS A 164 7.02 0.57 -4.29
N GLN A 165 7.66 -0.26 -3.47
CA GLN A 165 7.03 -0.91 -2.30
C GLN A 165 6.53 0.14 -1.28
N GLN A 166 7.36 1.10 -0.93
CA GLN A 166 7.02 2.16 0.02
C GLN A 166 5.84 2.99 -0.49
N TYR A 167 5.92 3.46 -1.73
CA TYR A 167 4.86 4.24 -2.35
C TYR A 167 3.56 3.43 -2.49
N PHE A 168 3.63 2.16 -2.85
CA PHE A 168 2.50 1.27 -3.03
C PHE A 168 1.58 1.24 -1.81
N PHE A 169 2.12 0.85 -0.64
CA PHE A 169 1.27 0.71 0.53
C PHE A 169 0.82 2.05 1.11
N ILE A 170 1.64 3.09 0.98
CA ILE A 170 1.31 4.44 1.43
C ILE A 170 0.18 5.03 0.59
N SER A 171 0.32 5.01 -0.73
CA SER A 171 -0.71 5.56 -1.62
C SER A 171 -2.05 4.83 -1.44
N ALA A 172 -2.04 3.50 -1.41
CA ALA A 172 -3.24 2.70 -1.16
C ALA A 172 -3.88 3.02 0.20
N SER A 173 -3.07 3.15 1.26
CA SER A 173 -3.56 3.44 2.61
C SER A 173 -4.15 4.83 2.73
N LEU A 174 -3.50 5.86 2.18
CA LEU A 174 -3.99 7.24 2.21
C LEU A 174 -5.25 7.42 1.37
N GLN A 175 -5.33 6.82 0.18
CA GLN A 175 -6.55 6.82 -0.64
C GLN A 175 -7.73 6.19 0.11
N ALA A 176 -7.51 5.05 0.79
CA ALA A 176 -8.54 4.38 1.57
C ALA A 176 -8.97 5.19 2.79
N LEU A 177 -8.02 5.83 3.48
CA LEU A 177 -8.26 6.71 4.61
C LEU A 177 -9.11 7.93 4.20
N ILE A 178 -8.73 8.64 3.14
CA ILE A 178 -9.45 9.80 2.61
C ILE A 178 -10.87 9.39 2.19
N ALA A 179 -11.03 8.29 1.46
CA ALA A 179 -12.34 7.80 1.05
C ALA A 179 -13.25 7.47 2.25
N LYS A 180 -12.70 6.82 3.30
CA LYS A 180 -13.41 6.52 4.54
C LYS A 180 -13.79 7.80 5.29
N TYR A 181 -12.86 8.74 5.40
CA TYR A 181 -13.08 10.02 6.05
C TYR A 181 -14.22 10.80 5.36
N LYS A 182 -14.14 10.98 4.05
CA LYS A 182 -15.16 11.71 3.26
C LYS A 182 -16.55 11.11 3.38
N LYS A 183 -16.63 9.77 3.36
CA LYS A 183 -17.92 9.07 3.55
C LYS A 183 -18.59 9.40 4.88
N LYS A 184 -17.80 9.67 5.94
CA LYS A 184 -18.31 9.91 7.30
C LYS A 184 -18.43 11.38 7.64
N HIS A 185 -17.51 12.22 7.19
CA HIS A 185 -17.34 13.61 7.65
C HIS A 185 -17.52 14.66 6.53
N GLY A 186 -17.34 14.27 5.26
CA GLY A 186 -17.55 15.14 4.10
C GLY A 186 -16.38 16.07 3.79
N ASP A 187 -16.19 17.13 4.56
CA ASP A 187 -15.18 18.16 4.30
C ASP A 187 -13.75 17.71 4.63
N ILE A 188 -12.93 17.52 3.60
CA ILE A 188 -11.55 17.05 3.72
C ILE A 188 -10.63 18.04 4.46
N ARG A 189 -10.96 19.35 4.48
CA ARG A 189 -10.18 20.38 5.19
C ARG A 189 -10.07 20.13 6.68
N LYS A 190 -10.98 19.35 7.25
CA LYS A 190 -11.00 18.99 8.67
C LYS A 190 -10.42 17.61 8.96
N LEU A 191 -9.67 17.05 8.03
CA LEU A 191 -9.04 15.72 8.21
C LEU A 191 -8.20 15.66 9.49
N TYR A 192 -7.41 16.70 9.76
CA TYR A 192 -6.52 16.81 10.92
C TYR A 192 -7.24 16.73 12.28
N GLU A 193 -8.53 17.10 12.36
CA GLU A 193 -9.30 17.01 13.61
C GLU A 193 -9.61 15.55 14.02
N LYS A 194 -9.56 14.61 13.08
CA LYS A 194 -10.02 13.22 13.26
C LYS A 194 -8.99 12.17 12.98
N VAL A 195 -7.89 12.53 12.34
CA VAL A 195 -6.89 11.59 11.86
C VAL A 195 -5.50 12.03 12.29
N VAL A 196 -4.78 11.10 12.88
CA VAL A 196 -3.35 11.21 13.14
C VAL A 196 -2.65 10.03 12.46
N ILE A 197 -1.53 10.30 11.79
CA ILE A 197 -0.75 9.27 11.06
C ILE A 197 0.58 9.11 11.78
N GLN A 198 0.79 7.93 12.37
CA GLN A 198 2.08 7.54 12.95
C GLN A 198 2.90 6.80 11.91
N MET A 199 4.02 7.38 11.54
CA MET A 199 4.98 6.77 10.63
C MET A 199 6.02 5.99 11.42
N ASN A 200 6.15 4.68 11.13
CA ASN A 200 7.14 3.82 11.78
C ASN A 200 8.34 3.62 10.85
N ASP A 201 9.51 4.11 11.26
CA ASP A 201 10.74 4.13 10.48
C ASP A 201 10.66 5.08 9.25
N THR A 202 11.64 5.00 8.35
CA THR A 202 11.76 5.81 7.14
C THR A 202 10.91 5.31 5.97
N HIS A 203 10.47 4.06 5.99
CA HIS A 203 9.71 3.44 4.90
C HIS A 203 8.41 4.21 4.55
N PRO A 204 7.62 4.72 5.51
CA PRO A 204 6.41 5.47 5.23
C PRO A 204 6.62 6.99 5.03
N THR A 205 7.84 7.51 4.98
CA THR A 205 8.09 8.98 4.86
C THR A 205 7.51 9.58 3.58
N VAL A 206 7.34 8.79 2.52
CA VAL A 206 6.64 9.22 1.30
C VAL A 206 5.15 9.54 1.54
N ALA A 207 4.63 9.30 2.74
CA ALA A 207 3.28 9.69 3.12
C ALA A 207 3.07 11.21 3.07
N VAL A 208 4.09 11.99 3.42
CA VAL A 208 4.00 13.46 3.38
C VAL A 208 3.73 13.97 1.96
N PRO A 209 4.60 13.71 0.97
CA PRO A 209 4.35 14.17 -0.40
C PRO A 209 3.12 13.50 -1.04
N GLU A 210 2.82 12.24 -0.73
CA GLU A 210 1.64 11.59 -1.29
C GLU A 210 0.33 12.15 -0.72
N LEU A 211 0.28 12.49 0.58
CA LEU A 211 -0.87 13.15 1.16
C LEU A 211 -1.08 14.52 0.53
N MET A 212 -0.01 15.31 0.36
CA MET A 212 -0.05 16.61 -0.33
C MET A 212 -0.59 16.44 -1.75
N ARG A 213 -0.08 15.46 -2.51
CA ARG A 213 -0.57 15.18 -3.86
C ARG A 213 -2.07 14.85 -3.88
N LEU A 214 -2.52 13.99 -2.98
CA LEU A 214 -3.94 13.62 -2.91
C LEU A 214 -4.82 14.82 -2.53
N LEU A 215 -4.39 15.64 -1.59
CA LEU A 215 -5.15 16.82 -1.16
C LEU A 215 -5.20 17.91 -2.24
N ILE A 216 -4.10 18.13 -2.96
CA ILE A 216 -4.00 19.17 -3.99
C ILE A 216 -4.57 18.68 -5.32
N ASP A 217 -4.02 17.58 -5.87
CA ASP A 217 -4.31 17.15 -7.24
C ASP A 217 -5.66 16.44 -7.35
N VAL A 218 -6.09 15.74 -6.30
CA VAL A 218 -7.33 14.94 -6.32
C VAL A 218 -8.48 15.66 -5.63
N GLU A 219 -8.22 16.24 -4.45
CA GLU A 219 -9.27 16.92 -3.67
C GLU A 219 -9.39 18.42 -4.00
N GLY A 220 -8.44 19.00 -4.72
CA GLY A 220 -8.48 20.37 -5.23
C GLY A 220 -8.22 21.46 -4.21
N LEU A 221 -7.52 21.15 -3.09
CA LEU A 221 -7.07 22.14 -2.13
C LEU A 221 -5.91 22.95 -2.71
N SER A 222 -5.74 24.19 -2.21
CA SER A 222 -4.50 24.93 -2.44
C SER A 222 -3.33 24.31 -1.66
N TRP A 223 -2.11 24.70 -1.99
CA TRP A 223 -0.92 24.25 -1.26
C TRP A 223 -1.00 24.59 0.23
N ASP A 224 -1.37 25.84 0.53
CA ASP A 224 -1.43 26.34 1.91
C ASP A 224 -2.50 25.59 2.72
N GLU A 225 -3.70 25.41 2.15
CA GLU A 225 -4.79 24.62 2.79
C GLU A 225 -4.40 23.15 3.04
N ALA A 226 -3.61 22.55 2.17
CA ALA A 226 -3.17 21.17 2.31
C ALA A 226 -2.01 21.00 3.30
N TRP A 227 -1.17 22.05 3.44
CA TRP A 227 -0.01 22.05 4.32
C TRP A 227 -0.37 22.32 5.79
N GLU A 228 -1.35 23.16 6.06
CA GLU A 228 -1.89 23.42 7.42
C GLU A 228 -2.56 22.19 8.03
#